data_decd6928c6030c8784bfe0fafc596882
#
_entry.id   decd6928c6030c8784bfe0fafc596882
#
_cell.length_a   1.000
_cell.length_b   1.000
_cell.length_c   1.000
_cell.angle_alpha   90.00
_cell.angle_beta   90.00
_cell.angle_gamma   90.00
#
_symmetry.space_group_name_H-M   'P 1'
#
loop_
_entity.id
_entity.type
_entity.pdbx_description
1 polymer ?
#
loop_
_entity_poly.entity_id
_entity_poly.type
_entity_poly.pdbx_seq_one_letter_code
_entity_poly.pdbx_strand_id
1 'polypeptide(L)'
;MRPDHGASNRVADGLACLLSDAFAAYHDSFRDITARAQGHFERRDWGRAQSDATSRLALYRVRVEQAVSDTRARLGRETAADAALWAAAKARYAARTCDRPDAEIAQTFFNSVARRVRGTVGSDPSTEFSGASLITANCEATCTTLTADRLDAGVIERMMRLFTWSVPYADLPGEARAAAAIAGFGDRPIDGVDVICSVFYRNKGAYLVARVRHPGGVSPLVLALANGPRGITIDAALPTADEVSVVFGFSWSYFHVDIDRPGALVAFLSSLMPFRRVDELYNAVGYHRHGKTEFYRHLMMHLQHPDARFEVAEGEEGTVMSVFTLPSFNVVFKIIKDAFGPTKTTTRQGVMDRYQFVFVRDRVGRLADAQEFESLEFPVDRFSTELLTHLLRDCARTVRIDRDRVVVHHAYTERRVTPLNLFLRHADPASAREAVLDYGNAIKDLAGADIFTGDMLLKNFGVTRHGRVICYDYDELALLTDCHIRRIPPPADIDEEMSAEPYFYVAQHDVFPEEFHAFLVPPGALRDAFLGAHGDLLDIGYWRDVQAKVRAGEVLDVFPYRPSRRLARTP
;
A
#
# COMPACT_ATOMS: atom_id res chain seq x y z
N MET A 1 25.46 -43.65 -17.63
CA MET A 1 26.03 -42.53 -18.41
C MET A 1 26.23 -41.38 -17.41
N ARG A 2 27.46 -40.96 -17.10
CA ARG A 2 27.68 -39.74 -16.28
C ARG A 2 27.19 -38.54 -17.10
N PRO A 3 26.34 -37.66 -16.57
CA PRO A 3 25.93 -36.45 -17.30
C PRO A 3 27.19 -35.64 -17.65
N ASP A 4 27.25 -35.14 -18.86
CA ASP A 4 28.31 -34.25 -19.33
C ASP A 4 28.27 -32.95 -18.51
N HIS A 5 29.11 -32.88 -17.47
CA HIS A 5 29.22 -31.72 -16.57
C HIS A 5 29.49 -30.41 -17.35
N GLY A 6 30.12 -30.49 -18.52
CA GLY A 6 30.37 -29.33 -19.38
C GLY A 6 29.10 -28.80 -20.04
N ALA A 7 28.19 -29.68 -20.45
CA ALA A 7 26.92 -29.28 -21.05
C ALA A 7 25.97 -28.66 -20.03
N SER A 8 25.83 -29.27 -18.84
CA SER A 8 25.01 -28.74 -17.74
C SER A 8 25.48 -27.36 -17.28
N ASN A 9 26.79 -27.14 -17.20
CA ASN A 9 27.38 -25.85 -16.84
C ASN A 9 27.06 -24.76 -17.88
N ARG A 10 27.12 -25.05 -19.18
CA ARG A 10 26.77 -24.10 -20.24
C ARG A 10 25.29 -23.72 -20.20
N VAL A 11 24.41 -24.67 -19.87
CA VAL A 11 22.97 -24.41 -19.74
C VAL A 11 22.70 -23.49 -18.53
N ALA A 12 23.34 -23.72 -17.38
CA ALA A 12 23.21 -22.89 -16.18
C ALA A 12 23.72 -21.46 -16.42
N ASP A 13 24.86 -21.29 -17.12
CA ASP A 13 25.36 -19.97 -17.54
C ASP A 13 24.38 -19.25 -18.47
N GLY A 14 23.86 -19.96 -19.45
CA GLY A 14 22.88 -19.43 -20.38
C GLY A 14 21.57 -19.02 -19.71
N LEU A 15 21.12 -19.75 -18.68
CA LEU A 15 19.94 -19.38 -17.89
C LEU A 15 20.21 -18.16 -17.01
N ALA A 16 21.36 -18.11 -16.33
CA ALA A 16 21.75 -16.95 -15.53
C ALA A 16 21.86 -15.67 -16.37
N CYS A 17 22.42 -15.77 -17.60
CA CYS A 17 22.48 -14.65 -18.54
C CYS A 17 21.08 -14.18 -18.93
N LEU A 18 20.20 -15.09 -19.38
CA LEU A 18 18.82 -14.78 -19.78
C LEU A 18 18.08 -14.03 -18.66
N LEU A 19 18.19 -14.52 -17.42
CA LEU A 19 17.50 -13.90 -16.28
C LEU A 19 18.12 -12.56 -15.88
N SER A 20 19.44 -12.40 -16.02
CA SER A 20 20.12 -11.12 -15.77
C SER A 20 19.70 -10.06 -16.80
N ASP A 21 19.62 -10.43 -18.08
CA ASP A 21 19.19 -9.54 -19.15
C ASP A 21 17.70 -9.17 -19.01
N ALA A 22 16.86 -10.14 -18.64
CA ALA A 22 15.43 -9.90 -18.37
C ALA A 22 15.23 -8.95 -17.17
N PHE A 23 16.02 -9.09 -16.11
CA PHE A 23 16.00 -8.17 -14.98
C PHE A 23 16.47 -6.77 -15.37
N ALA A 24 17.55 -6.64 -16.14
CA ALA A 24 18.04 -5.36 -16.63
C ALA A 24 16.95 -4.64 -17.44
N ALA A 25 16.29 -5.33 -18.37
CA ALA A 25 15.18 -4.78 -19.14
C ALA A 25 13.96 -4.35 -18.28
N TYR A 26 13.67 -5.09 -17.19
CA TYR A 26 12.67 -4.67 -16.20
C TYR A 26 13.10 -3.39 -15.51
N HIS A 27 14.32 -3.36 -14.98
CA HIS A 27 14.87 -2.23 -14.22
C HIS A 27 14.90 -0.95 -15.06
N ASP A 28 15.38 -1.02 -16.31
CA ASP A 28 15.45 0.14 -17.21
C ASP A 28 14.04 0.69 -17.49
N SER A 29 13.08 -0.19 -17.81
CA SER A 29 11.68 0.23 -18.00
C SER A 29 11.07 0.85 -16.74
N PHE A 30 11.39 0.32 -15.56
CA PHE A 30 10.92 0.85 -14.29
C PHE A 30 11.48 2.26 -14.02
N ARG A 31 12.76 2.47 -14.29
CA ARG A 31 13.42 3.80 -14.16
C ARG A 31 12.86 4.79 -15.16
N ASP A 32 12.67 4.39 -16.42
CA ASP A 32 12.12 5.26 -17.46
C ASP A 32 10.73 5.77 -17.09
N ILE A 33 9.85 4.89 -16.56
CA ILE A 33 8.51 5.30 -16.09
C ILE A 33 8.65 6.22 -14.88
N THR A 34 9.53 5.90 -13.95
CA THR A 34 9.73 6.69 -12.72
C THR A 34 10.26 8.09 -13.02
N ALA A 35 11.21 8.23 -13.93
CA ALA A 35 11.82 9.50 -14.30
C ALA A 35 10.83 10.50 -14.93
N ARG A 36 9.75 10.01 -15.57
CA ARG A 36 8.72 10.89 -16.14
C ARG A 36 7.88 11.64 -15.10
N ALA A 37 7.89 11.19 -13.84
CA ALA A 37 7.04 11.74 -12.79
C ALA A 37 7.27 13.23 -12.51
N GLN A 38 8.52 13.70 -12.55
CA GLN A 38 8.85 15.12 -12.43
C GLN A 38 8.17 15.94 -13.53
N GLY A 39 8.30 15.52 -14.78
CA GLY A 39 7.70 16.23 -15.91
C GLY A 39 6.16 16.24 -15.85
N HIS A 40 5.52 15.17 -15.35
CA HIS A 40 4.08 15.17 -15.12
C HIS A 40 3.68 16.16 -14.02
N PHE A 41 4.42 16.20 -12.91
CA PHE A 41 4.19 17.15 -11.83
C PHE A 41 4.36 18.60 -12.31
N GLU A 42 5.42 18.91 -13.03
CA GLU A 42 5.70 20.27 -13.54
C GLU A 42 4.67 20.76 -14.54
N ARG A 43 4.18 19.88 -15.44
CA ARG A 43 3.14 20.20 -16.42
C ARG A 43 1.73 20.04 -15.89
N ARG A 44 1.55 19.55 -14.65
CA ARG A 44 0.24 19.25 -14.04
C ARG A 44 -0.54 18.21 -14.85
N ASP A 45 0.15 17.26 -15.47
CA ASP A 45 -0.43 16.19 -16.29
C ASP A 45 -0.80 14.98 -15.41
N TRP A 46 -1.85 15.14 -14.63
CA TRP A 46 -2.27 14.16 -13.63
C TRP A 46 -2.82 12.88 -14.26
N GLY A 47 -3.42 12.98 -15.43
CA GLY A 47 -3.92 11.81 -16.16
C GLY A 47 -2.78 10.87 -16.59
N ARG A 48 -1.70 11.42 -17.16
CA ARG A 48 -0.51 10.64 -17.51
C ARG A 48 0.21 10.11 -16.27
N ALA A 49 0.29 10.88 -15.19
CA ALA A 49 0.86 10.41 -13.93
C ALA A 49 0.13 9.16 -13.41
N GLN A 50 -1.21 9.12 -13.49
CA GLN A 50 -2.01 7.94 -13.11
C GLN A 50 -1.79 6.76 -14.07
N SER A 51 -1.74 7.01 -15.38
CA SER A 51 -1.45 5.97 -16.37
C SER A 51 -0.08 5.32 -16.15
N ASP A 52 0.95 6.13 -15.88
CA ASP A 52 2.30 5.64 -15.57
C ASP A 52 2.34 4.85 -14.26
N ALA A 53 1.60 5.27 -13.23
CA ALA A 53 1.48 4.51 -11.98
C ALA A 53 0.90 3.11 -12.23
N THR A 54 -0.19 3.02 -12.99
CA THR A 54 -0.83 1.74 -13.36
C THR A 54 0.13 0.86 -14.19
N SER A 55 0.80 1.45 -15.18
CA SER A 55 1.77 0.74 -16.03
C SER A 55 2.94 0.18 -15.23
N ARG A 56 3.46 0.95 -14.26
CA ARG A 56 4.55 0.53 -13.38
C ARG A 56 4.16 -0.64 -12.47
N LEU A 57 2.92 -0.65 -11.95
CA LEU A 57 2.40 -1.77 -11.15
C LEU A 57 2.33 -3.08 -11.96
N ALA A 58 1.91 -3.01 -13.21
CA ALA A 58 1.81 -4.17 -14.09
C ALA A 58 3.17 -4.67 -14.60
N LEU A 59 4.17 -3.79 -14.71
CA LEU A 59 5.44 -4.03 -15.38
C LEU A 59 6.17 -5.28 -14.87
N TYR A 60 6.28 -5.43 -13.55
CA TYR A 60 7.00 -6.57 -12.95
C TYR A 60 6.38 -7.91 -13.37
N ARG A 61 5.04 -8.01 -13.30
CA ARG A 61 4.33 -9.23 -13.69
C ARG A 61 4.59 -9.56 -15.16
N VAL A 62 4.43 -8.59 -16.04
CA VAL A 62 4.64 -8.77 -17.51
C VAL A 62 6.06 -9.25 -17.79
N ARG A 63 7.07 -8.65 -17.18
CA ARG A 63 8.47 -9.02 -17.39
C ARG A 63 8.81 -10.41 -16.84
N VAL A 64 8.27 -10.77 -15.67
CA VAL A 64 8.45 -12.12 -15.11
C VAL A 64 7.74 -13.16 -15.96
N GLU A 65 6.52 -12.93 -16.44
CA GLU A 65 5.80 -13.85 -17.33
C GLU A 65 6.57 -14.07 -18.64
N GLN A 66 7.14 -13.01 -19.21
CA GLN A 66 8.01 -13.14 -20.40
C GLN A 66 9.24 -13.99 -20.08
N ALA A 67 9.96 -13.71 -19.00
CA ALA A 67 11.15 -14.48 -18.61
C ALA A 67 10.83 -15.95 -18.32
N VAL A 68 9.66 -16.25 -17.74
CA VAL A 68 9.17 -17.63 -17.55
C VAL A 68 8.93 -18.33 -18.89
N SER A 69 8.28 -17.64 -19.85
CA SER A 69 8.03 -18.16 -21.20
C SER A 69 9.35 -18.46 -21.92
N ASP A 70 10.29 -17.52 -21.92
CA ASP A 70 11.59 -17.65 -22.57
C ASP A 70 12.43 -18.77 -21.95
N THR A 71 12.39 -18.90 -20.60
CA THR A 71 13.06 -19.99 -19.88
C THR A 71 12.50 -21.35 -20.27
N ARG A 72 11.16 -21.49 -20.31
CA ARG A 72 10.51 -22.76 -20.72
C ARG A 72 10.78 -23.12 -22.16
N ALA A 73 10.76 -22.15 -23.05
CA ALA A 73 11.08 -22.35 -24.47
C ALA A 73 12.53 -22.84 -24.68
N ARG A 74 13.47 -22.30 -23.88
CA ARG A 74 14.89 -22.65 -23.97
C ARG A 74 15.24 -24.01 -23.37
N LEU A 75 14.62 -24.38 -22.22
CA LEU A 75 15.02 -25.55 -21.44
C LEU A 75 14.20 -26.80 -21.73
N GLY A 76 12.98 -26.67 -22.20
CA GLY A 76 12.00 -27.76 -22.20
C GLY A 76 11.52 -28.14 -20.81
N ARG A 77 10.46 -28.95 -20.73
CA ARG A 77 9.72 -29.19 -19.46
C ARG A 77 10.55 -29.95 -18.40
N GLU A 78 11.25 -30.99 -18.80
CA GLU A 78 12.03 -31.83 -17.86
C GLU A 78 13.24 -31.10 -17.29
N THR A 79 14.03 -30.44 -18.15
CA THR A 79 15.20 -29.66 -17.75
C THR A 79 14.79 -28.43 -16.92
N ALA A 80 13.65 -27.83 -17.20
CA ALA A 80 13.13 -26.69 -16.46
C ALA A 80 12.73 -27.04 -15.02
N ALA A 81 12.47 -28.29 -14.70
CA ALA A 81 12.17 -28.77 -13.33
C ALA A 81 13.43 -29.17 -12.53
N ASP A 82 14.61 -29.26 -13.14
CA ASP A 82 15.83 -29.75 -12.52
C ASP A 82 16.36 -28.78 -11.43
N ALA A 83 16.31 -29.19 -10.17
CA ALA A 83 16.78 -28.41 -9.03
C ALA A 83 18.29 -28.13 -9.07
N ALA A 84 19.10 -29.08 -9.55
CA ALA A 84 20.54 -28.92 -9.63
C ALA A 84 20.93 -27.84 -10.66
N LEU A 85 20.21 -27.75 -11.77
CA LEU A 85 20.36 -26.69 -12.77
C LEU A 85 20.06 -25.32 -12.14
N TRP A 86 18.96 -25.19 -11.40
CA TRP A 86 18.59 -23.93 -10.77
C TRP A 86 19.54 -23.50 -9.66
N ALA A 87 20.07 -24.45 -8.87
CA ALA A 87 21.12 -24.16 -7.89
C ALA A 87 22.41 -23.64 -8.56
N ALA A 88 22.82 -24.26 -9.67
CA ALA A 88 23.97 -23.81 -10.44
C ALA A 88 23.72 -22.45 -11.12
N ALA A 89 22.53 -22.22 -11.67
CA ALA A 89 22.14 -20.93 -12.26
C ALA A 89 22.07 -19.82 -11.21
N LYS A 90 21.56 -20.09 -10.03
CA LYS A 90 21.53 -19.16 -8.88
C LYS A 90 22.93 -18.65 -8.51
N ALA A 91 23.91 -19.56 -8.40
CA ALA A 91 25.29 -19.18 -8.09
C ALA A 91 25.90 -18.25 -9.17
N ARG A 92 25.65 -18.55 -10.43
CA ARG A 92 26.12 -17.72 -11.57
C ARG A 92 25.39 -16.39 -11.67
N TYR A 93 24.08 -16.40 -11.40
CA TYR A 93 23.28 -15.17 -11.34
C TYR A 93 23.75 -14.26 -10.21
N ALA A 94 24.03 -14.83 -9.02
CA ALA A 94 24.61 -14.09 -7.91
C ALA A 94 25.93 -13.39 -8.30
N ALA A 95 26.85 -14.13 -8.96
CA ALA A 95 28.12 -13.55 -9.41
C ALA A 95 27.95 -12.42 -10.45
N ARG A 96 26.87 -12.45 -11.25
CA ARG A 96 26.57 -11.38 -12.24
C ARG A 96 25.90 -10.16 -11.63
N THR A 97 25.25 -10.32 -10.48
CA THR A 97 24.43 -9.26 -9.87
C THR A 97 24.95 -8.76 -8.52
N CYS A 98 26.05 -9.32 -7.98
CA CYS A 98 26.58 -8.95 -6.65
C CYS A 98 27.02 -7.48 -6.56
N ASP A 99 27.55 -6.91 -7.64
CA ASP A 99 28.02 -5.52 -7.67
C ASP A 99 26.93 -4.50 -8.02
N ARG A 100 25.71 -4.98 -8.27
CA ARG A 100 24.58 -4.10 -8.55
C ARG A 100 24.10 -3.40 -7.28
N PRO A 101 23.78 -2.10 -7.36
CA PRO A 101 23.24 -1.35 -6.22
C PRO A 101 21.82 -1.79 -5.79
N ASP A 102 21.13 -2.57 -6.63
CA ASP A 102 19.78 -3.13 -6.47
C ASP A 102 19.78 -4.68 -6.46
N ALA A 103 20.87 -5.29 -5.98
CA ALA A 103 21.07 -6.74 -6.01
C ALA A 103 19.94 -7.53 -5.33
N GLU A 104 19.37 -6.99 -4.27
CA GLU A 104 18.24 -7.61 -3.54
C GLU A 104 16.97 -7.68 -4.40
N ILE A 105 16.74 -6.67 -5.25
CA ILE A 105 15.61 -6.66 -6.19
C ILE A 105 15.86 -7.69 -7.30
N ALA A 106 17.10 -7.76 -7.81
CA ALA A 106 17.50 -8.76 -8.80
C ALA A 106 17.30 -10.20 -8.27
N GLN A 107 17.68 -10.48 -7.02
CA GLN A 107 17.44 -11.78 -6.38
C GLN A 107 15.95 -12.13 -6.31
N THR A 108 15.11 -11.16 -5.98
CA THR A 108 13.65 -11.34 -5.95
C THR A 108 13.10 -11.65 -7.36
N PHE A 109 13.62 -11.01 -8.39
CA PHE A 109 13.24 -11.30 -9.77
C PHE A 109 13.59 -12.75 -10.17
N PHE A 110 14.82 -13.18 -9.86
CA PHE A 110 15.25 -14.57 -10.07
C PHE A 110 14.31 -15.56 -9.37
N ASN A 111 14.03 -15.34 -8.08
CA ASN A 111 13.13 -16.20 -7.30
C ASN A 111 11.73 -16.26 -7.93
N SER A 112 11.21 -15.14 -8.42
CA SER A 112 9.88 -15.07 -9.03
C SER A 112 9.78 -15.92 -10.30
N VAL A 113 10.85 -15.96 -11.12
CA VAL A 113 10.91 -16.81 -12.31
C VAL A 113 11.10 -18.28 -11.91
N ALA A 114 12.06 -18.56 -11.03
CA ALA A 114 12.36 -19.93 -10.57
C ALA A 114 11.12 -20.64 -10.00
N ARG A 115 10.38 -19.98 -9.12
CA ARG A 115 9.14 -20.51 -8.53
C ARG A 115 8.08 -20.85 -9.57
N ARG A 116 7.85 -19.95 -10.53
CA ARG A 116 6.82 -20.15 -11.57
C ARG A 116 7.19 -21.23 -12.56
N VAL A 117 8.48 -21.36 -12.88
CA VAL A 117 8.94 -22.40 -13.81
C VAL A 117 8.87 -23.78 -13.14
N ARG A 118 9.30 -23.87 -11.86
CA ARG A 118 9.36 -25.14 -11.11
C ARG A 118 8.05 -25.52 -10.41
N GLY A 119 7.15 -24.56 -10.17
CA GLY A 119 5.94 -24.78 -9.37
C GLY A 119 6.24 -25.00 -7.88
N THR A 120 7.23 -24.30 -7.33
CA THR A 120 7.65 -24.45 -5.93
C THR A 120 6.56 -23.95 -4.97
N VAL A 121 6.24 -24.77 -3.95
CA VAL A 121 5.40 -24.41 -2.79
C VAL A 121 6.32 -24.01 -1.64
N GLY A 122 5.96 -22.97 -0.90
CA GLY A 122 6.80 -22.46 0.19
C GLY A 122 8.08 -21.80 -0.32
N SER A 123 9.24 -22.11 0.26
CA SER A 123 10.56 -21.59 -0.12
C SER A 123 11.56 -22.73 -0.22
N ASP A 124 12.37 -22.71 -1.27
CA ASP A 124 13.45 -23.67 -1.50
C ASP A 124 14.82 -22.96 -1.49
N PRO A 125 15.51 -22.92 -0.33
CA PRO A 125 16.81 -22.24 -0.21
C PRO A 125 17.89 -22.77 -1.15
N SER A 126 17.78 -24.01 -1.63
CA SER A 126 18.74 -24.59 -2.57
C SER A 126 18.72 -23.91 -3.93
N THR A 127 17.55 -23.46 -4.37
CA THR A 127 17.31 -22.91 -5.71
C THR A 127 16.84 -21.44 -5.69
N GLU A 128 16.58 -20.89 -4.51
CA GLU A 128 16.11 -19.51 -4.32
C GLU A 128 17.02 -18.73 -3.38
N PHE A 129 17.04 -17.40 -3.52
CA PHE A 129 17.70 -16.50 -2.58
C PHE A 129 16.80 -16.33 -1.34
N SER A 130 17.19 -16.92 -0.23
CA SER A 130 16.42 -16.93 1.03
C SER A 130 17.11 -16.20 2.19
N GLY A 131 18.33 -15.68 1.98
CA GLY A 131 19.09 -14.94 2.99
C GLY A 131 18.40 -13.66 3.46
N ALA A 132 18.80 -13.15 4.64
CA ALA A 132 18.34 -11.87 5.15
C ALA A 132 18.61 -10.75 4.13
N SER A 133 17.75 -9.72 4.16
CA SER A 133 17.93 -8.55 3.31
C SER A 133 19.33 -7.94 3.49
N LEU A 134 19.99 -7.66 2.38
CA LEU A 134 21.27 -6.94 2.35
C LEU A 134 21.02 -5.43 2.56
N ILE A 135 20.29 -5.05 3.62
CA ILE A 135 20.14 -3.64 3.97
C ILE A 135 21.51 -3.13 4.39
N THR A 136 22.24 -2.55 3.45
CA THR A 136 23.51 -1.91 3.74
C THR A 136 23.24 -0.60 4.46
N ALA A 137 23.73 -0.47 5.67
CA ALA A 137 23.56 0.71 6.53
C ALA A 137 24.22 2.00 5.97
N ASN A 138 24.89 1.94 4.82
CA ASN A 138 25.53 3.10 4.22
C ASN A 138 24.51 3.98 3.47
N CYS A 139 23.84 4.86 4.23
CA CYS A 139 22.87 5.84 3.71
C CYS A 139 23.53 7.05 3.04
N GLU A 140 24.85 7.24 3.17
CA GLU A 140 25.56 8.45 2.72
C GLU A 140 25.46 8.68 1.20
N ALA A 141 25.36 7.60 0.43
CA ALA A 141 25.22 7.69 -1.04
C ALA A 141 23.83 8.11 -1.53
N THR A 142 22.83 8.26 -0.62
CA THR A 142 21.44 8.56 -0.97
C THR A 142 20.96 9.93 -0.50
N CYS A 143 21.78 10.66 0.26
CA CYS A 143 21.42 11.97 0.81
C CYS A 143 22.54 13.00 0.68
N THR A 144 22.14 14.28 0.68
CA THR A 144 23.03 15.44 0.80
C THR A 144 22.87 16.04 2.19
N THR A 145 23.99 16.25 2.89
CA THR A 145 23.99 16.88 4.21
C THR A 145 24.09 18.39 4.10
N LEU A 146 23.13 19.10 4.68
CA LEU A 146 23.16 20.54 4.89
C LEU A 146 23.67 20.82 6.31
N THR A 147 24.79 21.51 6.40
CA THR A 147 25.32 22.00 7.69
C THR A 147 24.45 23.14 8.19
N ALA A 148 23.94 23.01 9.42
CA ALA A 148 23.13 24.00 10.09
C ALA A 148 23.14 23.72 11.60
N ASP A 149 23.07 24.77 12.42
CA ASP A 149 22.95 24.73 13.87
C ASP A 149 21.52 24.94 14.36
N ARG A 150 20.63 25.39 13.47
CA ARG A 150 19.17 25.56 13.67
C ARG A 150 18.40 25.20 12.42
N LEU A 151 17.14 24.79 12.60
CA LEU A 151 16.20 24.58 11.51
C LEU A 151 15.38 25.87 11.28
N ASP A 152 15.88 26.75 10.44
CA ASP A 152 15.26 28.02 10.09
C ASP A 152 14.76 28.06 8.64
N ALA A 153 14.21 29.19 8.22
CA ALA A 153 13.78 29.42 6.84
C ALA A 153 14.90 29.25 5.81
N GLY A 154 16.13 29.66 6.17
CA GLY A 154 17.29 29.54 5.28
C GLY A 154 17.66 28.07 5.01
N VAL A 155 17.51 27.19 6.00
CA VAL A 155 17.70 25.74 5.81
C VAL A 155 16.63 25.18 4.88
N ILE A 156 15.34 25.54 5.09
CA ILE A 156 14.24 25.11 4.23
C ILE A 156 14.46 25.59 2.79
N GLU A 157 14.86 26.85 2.59
CA GLU A 157 15.18 27.34 1.23
C GLU A 157 16.33 26.57 0.58
N ARG A 158 17.40 26.26 1.34
CA ARG A 158 18.51 25.44 0.83
C ARG A 158 18.04 24.03 0.45
N MET A 159 17.17 23.39 1.26
CA MET A 159 16.57 22.11 0.92
C MET A 159 15.81 22.17 -0.40
N MET A 160 14.97 23.17 -0.58
CA MET A 160 14.19 23.36 -1.80
C MET A 160 15.09 23.56 -3.03
N ARG A 161 16.18 24.30 -2.88
CA ARG A 161 17.15 24.63 -3.96
C ARG A 161 18.11 23.49 -4.30
N LEU A 162 18.10 22.37 -3.57
CA LEU A 162 18.81 21.16 -3.99
C LEU A 162 18.21 20.54 -5.27
N PHE A 163 16.97 20.88 -5.58
CA PHE A 163 16.23 20.32 -6.71
C PHE A 163 15.95 21.37 -7.77
N THR A 164 16.15 20.99 -9.03
CA THR A 164 15.90 21.87 -10.17
C THR A 164 14.52 21.60 -10.75
N TRP A 165 13.75 22.67 -10.93
CA TRP A 165 12.40 22.64 -11.50
C TRP A 165 12.33 23.49 -12.76
N SER A 166 11.54 23.09 -13.74
CA SER A 166 11.26 23.91 -14.93
C SER A 166 10.20 25.00 -14.67
N VAL A 167 9.56 24.98 -13.52
CA VAL A 167 8.55 25.95 -13.09
C VAL A 167 9.04 26.72 -11.86
N PRO A 168 8.67 28.00 -11.69
CA PRO A 168 9.13 28.83 -10.57
C PRO A 168 8.49 28.39 -9.25
N TYR A 169 9.07 28.84 -8.14
CA TYR A 169 8.41 28.85 -6.84
C TYR A 169 7.43 30.03 -6.75
N ALA A 170 6.27 29.80 -6.12
CA ALA A 170 5.25 30.85 -5.96
C ALA A 170 5.67 31.93 -4.94
N ASP A 171 6.14 31.51 -3.75
CA ASP A 171 6.69 32.39 -2.70
C ASP A 171 7.62 31.58 -1.78
N LEU A 172 8.79 31.20 -2.29
CA LEU A 172 9.70 30.36 -1.51
C LEU A 172 10.12 30.98 -0.16
N PRO A 173 10.46 32.30 -0.04
CA PRO A 173 10.87 32.86 1.25
C PRO A 173 9.75 32.91 2.30
N GLY A 174 8.50 33.23 1.88
CA GLY A 174 7.34 33.24 2.77
C GLY A 174 6.98 31.84 3.26
N GLU A 175 6.91 30.90 2.32
CA GLU A 175 6.57 29.50 2.58
C GLU A 175 7.66 28.80 3.43
N ALA A 176 8.94 29.09 3.20
CA ALA A 176 10.04 28.55 4.01
C ALA A 176 9.96 29.01 5.48
N ARG A 177 9.61 30.27 5.74
CA ARG A 177 9.35 30.77 7.12
C ARG A 177 8.17 30.02 7.77
N ALA A 178 7.07 29.87 7.05
CA ALA A 178 5.90 29.15 7.56
C ALA A 178 6.21 27.67 7.82
N ALA A 179 6.91 27.00 6.90
CA ALA A 179 7.31 25.61 7.05
C ALA A 179 8.26 25.39 8.24
N ALA A 180 9.23 26.27 8.45
CA ALA A 180 10.14 26.22 9.61
C ALA A 180 9.36 26.40 10.94
N ALA A 181 8.37 27.29 10.97
CA ALA A 181 7.50 27.48 12.14
C ALA A 181 6.65 26.23 12.44
N ILE A 182 6.05 25.60 11.41
CA ILE A 182 5.26 24.36 11.54
C ILE A 182 6.15 23.18 11.96
N ALA A 183 7.39 23.11 11.47
CA ALA A 183 8.36 22.09 11.86
C ALA A 183 8.67 22.13 13.38
N GLY A 184 8.51 23.30 14.02
CA GLY A 184 8.46 23.41 15.47
C GLY A 184 9.78 23.16 16.20
N PHE A 185 10.93 23.28 15.51
CA PHE A 185 12.25 23.15 16.14
C PHE A 185 12.60 24.40 16.96
N GLY A 186 12.17 25.59 16.52
CA GLY A 186 12.49 26.86 17.20
C GLY A 186 13.99 27.06 17.33
N ASP A 187 14.43 27.45 18.53
CA ASP A 187 15.85 27.64 18.86
C ASP A 187 16.60 26.37 19.29
N ARG A 188 15.96 25.19 19.16
CA ARG A 188 16.63 23.93 19.50
C ARG A 188 17.83 23.71 18.58
N PRO A 189 19.02 23.39 19.15
CA PRO A 189 20.21 23.13 18.33
C PRO A 189 20.04 21.85 17.51
N ILE A 190 20.57 21.87 16.30
CA ILE A 190 20.68 20.72 15.41
C ILE A 190 22.13 20.51 14.97
N ASP A 191 22.47 19.30 14.54
CA ASP A 191 23.79 18.93 14.01
C ASP A 191 23.82 18.93 12.48
N GLY A 192 22.70 19.26 11.84
CA GLY A 192 22.51 19.32 10.40
C GLY A 192 21.27 18.60 9.91
N VAL A 193 21.08 18.68 8.59
CA VAL A 193 19.93 18.08 7.90
C VAL A 193 20.41 17.22 6.74
N ASP A 194 20.08 15.93 6.76
CA ASP A 194 20.35 15.01 5.66
C ASP A 194 19.11 14.93 4.76
N VAL A 195 19.21 15.39 3.53
CA VAL A 195 18.11 15.43 2.56
C VAL A 195 18.32 14.34 1.51
N ILE A 196 17.32 13.48 1.28
CA ILE A 196 17.39 12.47 0.21
C ILE A 196 17.53 13.16 -1.14
N CYS A 197 18.47 12.69 -1.98
CA CYS A 197 18.82 13.31 -3.26
C CYS A 197 17.74 13.21 -4.34
N SER A 198 16.63 12.50 -4.08
CA SER A 198 15.54 12.29 -5.02
C SER A 198 14.22 12.80 -4.48
N VAL A 199 13.39 13.35 -5.36
CA VAL A 199 12.03 13.77 -5.04
C VAL A 199 11.08 12.58 -5.14
N PHE A 200 10.15 12.49 -4.20
CA PHE A 200 9.12 11.47 -4.18
C PHE A 200 7.83 12.01 -4.79
N TYR A 201 7.41 11.45 -5.92
CA TYR A 201 6.18 11.87 -6.60
C TYR A 201 5.07 10.86 -6.36
N ARG A 202 3.87 11.36 -6.04
CA ARG A 202 2.67 10.55 -5.95
C ARG A 202 1.42 11.41 -6.15
N ASN A 203 0.50 10.95 -7.00
CA ASN A 203 -0.71 11.70 -7.35
C ASN A 203 -0.37 13.10 -7.88
N LYS A 204 -0.86 14.14 -7.20
CA LYS A 204 -0.61 15.56 -7.50
C LYS A 204 0.52 16.17 -6.66
N GLY A 205 1.15 15.40 -5.78
CA GLY A 205 2.13 15.88 -4.82
C GLY A 205 3.55 15.46 -5.18
N ALA A 206 4.50 16.28 -4.76
CA ALA A 206 5.91 15.93 -4.66
C ALA A 206 6.34 16.09 -3.20
N TYR A 207 7.30 15.28 -2.75
CA TYR A 207 7.72 15.28 -1.35
C TYR A 207 9.24 15.28 -1.27
N LEU A 208 9.78 16.21 -0.47
CA LEU A 208 11.18 16.20 -0.08
C LEU A 208 11.30 15.54 1.28
N VAL A 209 12.12 14.52 1.38
CA VAL A 209 12.29 13.73 2.61
C VAL A 209 13.64 14.00 3.20
N ALA A 210 13.65 14.39 4.47
CA ALA A 210 14.87 14.72 5.19
C ALA A 210 14.90 14.15 6.60
N ARG A 211 16.09 14.10 7.16
CA ARG A 211 16.40 13.73 8.53
C ARG A 211 17.11 14.88 9.22
N VAL A 212 16.51 15.43 10.28
CA VAL A 212 17.12 16.45 11.13
C VAL A 212 17.91 15.73 12.22
N ARG A 213 19.23 15.93 12.27
CA ARG A 213 20.10 15.42 13.33
C ARG A 213 20.20 16.43 14.46
N HIS A 214 20.06 15.96 15.69
CA HIS A 214 20.14 16.81 16.89
C HIS A 214 20.70 15.99 18.07
N PRO A 215 21.14 16.62 19.17
CA PRO A 215 21.76 15.91 20.30
C PRO A 215 20.90 14.80 20.92
N GLY A 216 19.56 14.84 20.76
CA GLY A 216 18.63 13.80 21.20
C GLY A 216 18.39 12.67 20.19
N GLY A 217 19.10 12.66 19.05
CA GLY A 217 18.95 11.65 17.99
C GLY A 217 18.56 12.23 16.63
N VAL A 218 17.57 11.64 16.00
CA VAL A 218 17.09 12.07 14.67
C VAL A 218 15.58 12.30 14.67
N SER A 219 15.13 13.29 13.93
CA SER A 219 13.72 13.57 13.68
C SER A 219 13.46 13.66 12.17
N PRO A 220 12.32 13.18 11.68
CA PRO A 220 11.95 13.37 10.29
C PRO A 220 11.60 14.81 9.99
N LEU A 221 11.76 15.20 8.74
CA LEU A 221 11.16 16.40 8.15
C LEU A 221 10.76 16.07 6.72
N VAL A 222 9.48 16.08 6.43
CA VAL A 222 8.97 15.94 5.07
C VAL A 222 8.26 17.21 4.66
N LEU A 223 8.69 17.79 3.53
CA LEU A 223 8.01 18.91 2.90
C LEU A 223 7.14 18.36 1.77
N ALA A 224 5.82 18.55 1.89
CA ALA A 224 4.87 18.23 0.83
C ALA A 224 4.74 19.43 -0.11
N LEU A 225 4.92 19.21 -1.40
CA LEU A 225 4.88 20.24 -2.43
C LEU A 225 3.66 20.05 -3.32
N ALA A 226 3.06 21.16 -3.72
CA ALA A 226 2.01 21.23 -4.72
C ALA A 226 2.46 22.12 -5.88
N ASN A 227 1.96 21.83 -7.09
CA ASN A 227 2.15 22.71 -8.25
C ASN A 227 0.84 23.38 -8.63
N GLY A 228 0.71 24.65 -8.30
CA GLY A 228 -0.45 25.49 -8.56
C GLY A 228 -0.27 26.42 -9.78
N PRO A 229 -1.25 27.27 -10.06
CA PRO A 229 -1.18 28.22 -11.17
C PRO A 229 -0.01 29.22 -11.07
N ARG A 230 0.45 29.54 -9.86
CA ARG A 230 1.56 30.47 -9.59
C ARG A 230 2.94 29.77 -9.53
N GLY A 231 2.98 28.46 -9.62
CA GLY A 231 4.20 27.65 -9.51
C GLY A 231 4.17 26.67 -8.33
N ILE A 232 5.37 26.19 -7.96
CA ILE A 232 5.54 25.22 -6.86
C ILE A 232 5.41 25.94 -5.52
N THR A 233 4.65 25.33 -4.62
CA THR A 233 4.41 25.77 -3.25
C THR A 233 4.76 24.68 -2.26
N ILE A 234 5.20 25.03 -1.06
CA ILE A 234 5.23 24.13 0.08
C ILE A 234 3.79 24.06 0.62
N ASP A 235 3.11 22.92 0.46
CA ASP A 235 1.75 22.73 0.95
C ASP A 235 1.70 22.36 2.43
N ALA A 236 2.67 21.54 2.91
CA ALA A 236 2.75 21.14 4.30
C ALA A 236 4.19 20.81 4.75
N ALA A 237 4.42 20.92 6.06
CA ALA A 237 5.62 20.44 6.72
C ALA A 237 5.26 19.39 7.79
N LEU A 238 5.90 18.21 7.73
CA LEU A 238 5.60 17.04 8.56
C LEU A 238 6.83 16.66 9.38
N PRO A 239 6.90 17.06 10.66
CA PRO A 239 8.09 16.87 11.49
C PRO A 239 8.05 15.61 12.37
N THR A 240 7.00 14.79 12.32
CA THR A 240 6.85 13.64 13.21
C THR A 240 6.83 12.31 12.47
N ALA A 241 7.33 11.25 13.12
CA ALA A 241 7.35 9.90 12.55
C ALA A 241 5.93 9.39 12.22
N ASP A 242 4.93 9.75 13.00
CA ASP A 242 3.54 9.35 12.77
C ASP A 242 2.96 9.99 11.51
N GLU A 243 3.16 11.30 11.31
CA GLU A 243 2.71 12.02 10.12
C GLU A 243 3.39 11.51 8.85
N VAL A 244 4.70 11.30 8.92
CA VAL A 244 5.46 10.71 7.80
C VAL A 244 5.00 9.28 7.54
N SER A 245 4.74 8.48 8.58
CA SER A 245 4.18 7.13 8.43
C SER A 245 2.83 7.12 7.71
N VAL A 246 1.96 8.09 7.95
CA VAL A 246 0.69 8.22 7.21
C VAL A 246 0.97 8.46 5.73
N VAL A 247 1.89 9.37 5.40
CA VAL A 247 2.27 9.65 4.00
C VAL A 247 2.84 8.41 3.31
N PHE A 248 3.66 7.61 3.99
CA PHE A 248 4.23 6.37 3.46
C PHE A 248 3.31 5.14 3.59
N GLY A 249 2.11 5.31 4.13
CA GLY A 249 1.15 4.23 4.41
C GLY A 249 0.11 3.99 3.31
N PHE A 250 0.28 4.54 2.13
CA PHE A 250 -0.64 4.35 1.01
C PHE A 250 -0.42 2.99 0.35
N SER A 251 -1.49 2.24 0.27
CA SER A 251 -1.52 0.99 -0.48
C SER A 251 -1.51 1.27 -1.97
N TRP A 252 -0.75 0.50 -2.73
CA TRP A 252 -0.77 0.45 -4.19
C TRP A 252 -0.53 1.78 -4.95
N SER A 253 -0.67 2.95 -4.29
CA SER A 253 -0.26 4.25 -4.81
C SER A 253 1.17 4.57 -4.35
N TYR A 254 2.12 3.83 -4.90
CA TYR A 254 3.53 3.91 -4.53
C TYR A 254 4.20 5.17 -5.07
N PHE A 255 5.20 5.64 -4.34
CA PHE A 255 6.00 6.76 -4.80
C PHE A 255 6.78 6.43 -6.08
N HIS A 256 6.84 7.38 -6.99
CA HIS A 256 7.83 7.44 -8.04
C HIS A 256 9.04 8.19 -7.47
N VAL A 257 10.08 7.45 -7.16
CA VAL A 257 11.35 7.97 -6.64
C VAL A 257 12.49 7.30 -7.41
N ASP A 258 13.28 8.09 -8.11
CA ASP A 258 14.41 7.59 -8.87
C ASP A 258 15.63 7.47 -7.95
N ILE A 259 16.03 6.24 -7.65
CA ILE A 259 17.12 5.93 -6.73
C ILE A 259 17.87 4.70 -7.21
N ASP A 260 19.20 4.76 -7.16
CA ASP A 260 20.06 3.65 -7.58
C ASP A 260 20.16 2.54 -6.52
N ARG A 261 20.01 2.89 -5.22
CA ARG A 261 20.22 2.00 -4.07
C ARG A 261 18.95 1.87 -3.21
N PRO A 262 17.98 1.03 -3.60
CA PRO A 262 16.73 0.89 -2.87
C PRO A 262 16.92 0.49 -1.41
N GLY A 263 17.84 -0.44 -1.11
CA GLY A 263 18.14 -0.87 0.26
C GLY A 263 18.68 0.27 1.14
N ALA A 264 19.54 1.14 0.62
CA ALA A 264 20.05 2.29 1.35
C ALA A 264 18.96 3.35 1.60
N LEU A 265 18.06 3.57 0.63
CA LEU A 265 16.88 4.41 0.81
C LEU A 265 15.97 3.86 1.91
N VAL A 266 15.66 2.56 1.87
CA VAL A 266 14.82 1.91 2.88
C VAL A 266 15.47 1.99 4.27
N ALA A 267 16.79 1.81 4.38
CA ALA A 267 17.51 2.00 5.65
C ALA A 267 17.39 3.44 6.19
N PHE A 268 17.50 4.44 5.31
CA PHE A 268 17.27 5.84 5.68
C PHE A 268 15.85 6.06 6.18
N LEU A 269 14.84 5.60 5.43
CA LEU A 269 13.43 5.72 5.79
C LEU A 269 13.09 4.99 7.10
N SER A 270 13.70 3.83 7.36
CA SER A 270 13.55 3.09 8.62
C SER A 270 14.03 3.91 9.83
N SER A 271 15.07 4.71 9.67
CA SER A 271 15.56 5.60 10.74
C SER A 271 14.54 6.70 11.11
N LEU A 272 13.68 7.09 10.17
CA LEU A 272 12.62 8.10 10.36
C LEU A 272 11.30 7.50 10.86
N MET A 273 11.05 6.24 10.53
CA MET A 273 9.80 5.54 10.80
C MET A 273 10.07 4.18 11.47
N PRO A 274 10.59 4.14 12.71
CA PRO A 274 11.07 2.91 13.36
C PRO A 274 9.96 1.85 13.57
N PHE A 275 8.71 2.25 13.50
CA PHE A 275 7.56 1.36 13.64
C PHE A 275 7.03 0.80 12.32
N ARG A 276 7.62 1.22 11.18
CA ARG A 276 7.30 0.62 9.89
C ARG A 276 8.23 -0.53 9.61
N ARG A 277 7.63 -1.62 9.13
CA ARG A 277 8.41 -2.77 8.68
C ARG A 277 9.13 -2.44 7.36
N VAL A 278 10.26 -3.08 7.17
CA VAL A 278 11.08 -2.94 5.96
C VAL A 278 10.30 -3.29 4.68
N ASP A 279 9.47 -4.32 4.73
CA ASP A 279 8.60 -4.72 3.62
C ASP A 279 7.63 -3.60 3.19
N GLU A 280 7.04 -2.89 4.14
CA GLU A 280 6.15 -1.77 3.87
C GLU A 280 6.88 -0.58 3.24
N LEU A 281 8.14 -0.35 3.61
CA LEU A 281 8.95 0.71 3.04
C LEU A 281 9.37 0.40 1.59
N TYR A 282 9.74 -0.85 1.30
CA TYR A 282 9.95 -1.28 -0.08
C TYR A 282 8.68 -1.13 -0.93
N ASN A 283 7.51 -1.47 -0.38
CA ASN A 283 6.23 -1.25 -1.06
C ASN A 283 6.03 0.23 -1.37
N ALA A 284 6.18 1.10 -0.37
CA ALA A 284 5.94 2.54 -0.50
C ALA A 284 6.80 3.19 -1.61
N VAL A 285 8.01 2.70 -1.84
CA VAL A 285 8.91 3.21 -2.89
C VAL A 285 8.83 2.44 -4.21
N GLY A 286 7.82 1.58 -4.36
CA GLY A 286 7.47 0.94 -5.63
C GLY A 286 8.03 -0.47 -5.85
N TYR A 287 8.79 -1.03 -4.90
CA TYR A 287 9.36 -2.39 -5.00
C TYR A 287 8.48 -3.42 -4.27
N HIS A 288 7.17 -3.39 -4.49
CA HIS A 288 6.18 -4.22 -3.78
C HIS A 288 6.44 -5.74 -3.89
N ARG A 289 7.05 -6.23 -4.97
CA ARG A 289 7.37 -7.66 -5.09
C ARG A 289 8.55 -8.05 -4.20
N HIS A 290 9.50 -7.16 -4.01
CA HIS A 290 10.57 -7.37 -3.03
C HIS A 290 10.02 -7.21 -1.60
N GLY A 291 9.16 -6.24 -1.36
CA GLY A 291 8.45 -6.12 -0.08
C GLY A 291 7.72 -7.41 0.30
N LYS A 292 7.00 -8.08 -0.62
CA LYS A 292 6.40 -9.40 -0.34
C LYS A 292 7.44 -10.47 0.06
N THR A 293 8.62 -10.44 -0.55
CA THR A 293 9.72 -11.35 -0.18
C THR A 293 10.22 -11.06 1.23
N GLU A 294 10.44 -9.78 1.56
CA GLU A 294 10.86 -9.35 2.90
C GLU A 294 9.80 -9.65 3.97
N PHE A 295 8.52 -9.40 3.66
CA PHE A 295 7.40 -9.76 4.53
C PHE A 295 7.45 -11.25 4.91
N TYR A 296 7.54 -12.14 3.91
CA TYR A 296 7.56 -13.57 4.15
C TYR A 296 8.81 -14.02 4.95
N ARG A 297 9.98 -13.46 4.66
CA ARG A 297 11.21 -13.72 5.41
C ARG A 297 11.07 -13.31 6.88
N HIS A 298 10.59 -12.10 7.15
CA HIS A 298 10.38 -11.61 8.51
C HIS A 298 9.32 -12.42 9.26
N LEU A 299 8.23 -12.79 8.57
CA LEU A 299 7.19 -13.64 9.12
C LEU A 299 7.75 -15.02 9.54
N MET A 300 8.53 -15.66 8.67
CA MET A 300 9.13 -16.96 8.95
C MET A 300 10.17 -16.90 10.08
N MET A 301 10.94 -15.81 10.19
CA MET A 301 11.82 -15.58 11.34
C MET A 301 11.02 -15.37 12.63
N HIS A 302 9.96 -14.58 12.57
CA HIS A 302 9.09 -14.31 13.72
C HIS A 302 8.41 -15.61 14.24
N LEU A 303 7.99 -16.49 13.35
CA LEU A 303 7.40 -17.78 13.70
C LEU A 303 8.39 -18.76 14.39
N GLN A 304 9.68 -18.43 14.47
CA GLN A 304 10.63 -19.19 15.28
C GLN A 304 10.45 -18.93 16.80
N HIS A 305 9.83 -17.81 17.18
CA HIS A 305 9.51 -17.55 18.59
C HIS A 305 8.45 -18.53 19.09
N PRO A 306 8.63 -19.10 20.30
CA PRO A 306 7.70 -20.10 20.83
C PRO A 306 6.26 -19.63 20.97
N ASP A 307 6.06 -18.37 21.31
CA ASP A 307 4.75 -17.76 21.57
C ASP A 307 4.05 -17.25 20.30
N ALA A 308 4.72 -17.28 19.13
CA ALA A 308 4.13 -16.84 17.88
C ALA A 308 3.16 -17.91 17.35
N ARG A 309 1.85 -17.62 17.44
CA ARG A 309 0.78 -18.52 17.00
C ARG A 309 -0.27 -17.79 16.20
N PHE A 310 -0.77 -18.49 15.21
CA PHE A 310 -1.96 -18.05 14.45
C PHE A 310 -3.21 -18.39 15.23
N GLU A 311 -4.11 -17.42 15.32
CA GLU A 311 -5.38 -17.48 16.07
C GLU A 311 -6.52 -16.94 15.22
N VAL A 312 -7.76 -17.32 15.54
CA VAL A 312 -8.96 -16.73 14.95
C VAL A 312 -8.94 -15.22 15.24
N ALA A 313 -9.21 -14.39 14.25
CA ALA A 313 -9.25 -12.94 14.46
C ALA A 313 -10.45 -12.56 15.32
N GLU A 314 -10.28 -11.56 16.20
CA GLU A 314 -11.37 -10.96 16.97
C GLU A 314 -12.37 -10.26 16.05
N GLY A 315 -13.67 -10.34 16.38
CA GLY A 315 -14.75 -9.67 15.68
C GLY A 315 -15.83 -10.61 15.20
N GLU A 316 -16.75 -10.09 14.38
CA GLU A 316 -17.81 -10.90 13.78
C GLU A 316 -17.21 -11.80 12.68
N GLU A 317 -17.65 -13.05 12.64
CA GLU A 317 -17.22 -13.99 11.61
C GLU A 317 -17.70 -13.53 10.23
N GLY A 318 -16.76 -13.37 9.29
CA GLY A 318 -17.07 -12.99 7.91
C GLY A 318 -17.87 -14.06 7.16
N THR A 319 -18.82 -13.62 6.35
CA THR A 319 -19.67 -14.52 5.52
C THR A 319 -18.98 -15.01 4.26
N VAL A 320 -17.94 -14.30 3.80
CA VAL A 320 -17.20 -14.56 2.54
C VAL A 320 -15.77 -15.00 2.81
N MET A 321 -15.14 -14.44 3.86
CA MET A 321 -13.74 -14.67 4.19
C MET A 321 -13.59 -15.33 5.56
N SER A 322 -12.69 -16.31 5.67
CA SER A 322 -12.13 -16.74 6.95
C SER A 322 -10.98 -15.85 7.30
N VAL A 323 -11.02 -15.27 8.51
CA VAL A 323 -10.04 -14.27 8.96
C VAL A 323 -9.31 -14.80 10.19
N PHE A 324 -7.98 -14.79 10.12
CA PHE A 324 -7.13 -15.16 11.25
C PHE A 324 -5.95 -14.20 11.38
N THR A 325 -5.32 -14.18 12.54
CA THR A 325 -4.28 -13.22 12.86
C THR A 325 -3.05 -13.89 13.45
N LEU A 326 -1.91 -13.22 13.32
CA LEU A 326 -0.72 -13.45 14.13
C LEU A 326 -0.53 -12.20 15.01
N PRO A 327 -1.08 -12.16 16.23
CA PRO A 327 -1.16 -10.94 17.03
C PRO A 327 0.19 -10.30 17.29
N SER A 328 1.23 -11.11 17.54
CA SER A 328 2.60 -10.66 17.81
C SER A 328 3.30 -10.06 16.58
N PHE A 329 2.79 -10.28 15.37
CA PHE A 329 3.33 -9.72 14.11
C PHE A 329 2.46 -8.62 13.51
N ASN A 330 1.31 -8.34 14.11
CA ASN A 330 0.35 -7.31 13.69
C ASN A 330 -0.14 -7.48 12.24
N VAL A 331 -0.44 -8.72 11.85
CA VAL A 331 -0.95 -9.09 10.52
C VAL A 331 -2.25 -9.87 10.63
N VAL A 332 -3.13 -9.64 9.65
CA VAL A 332 -4.36 -10.40 9.44
C VAL A 332 -4.25 -11.15 8.13
N PHE A 333 -4.68 -12.41 8.13
CA PHE A 333 -4.80 -13.26 6.95
C PHE A 333 -6.27 -13.44 6.61
N LYS A 334 -6.61 -13.36 5.35
CA LYS A 334 -7.96 -13.55 4.82
C LYS A 334 -7.94 -14.63 3.74
N ILE A 335 -8.75 -15.65 3.92
CA ILE A 335 -8.89 -16.75 2.95
C ILE A 335 -10.35 -16.80 2.50
N ILE A 336 -10.57 -16.86 1.19
CA ILE A 336 -11.91 -16.97 0.61
C ILE A 336 -12.51 -18.33 0.98
N LYS A 337 -13.67 -18.32 1.63
CA LYS A 337 -14.43 -19.54 2.01
C LYS A 337 -14.85 -20.35 0.78
N ASP A 338 -15.04 -21.63 0.95
CA ASP A 338 -15.52 -22.54 -0.12
C ASP A 338 -17.01 -22.40 -0.39
N ALA A 339 -17.77 -21.94 0.61
CA ALA A 339 -19.19 -21.61 0.52
C ALA A 339 -19.45 -20.28 1.22
N PHE A 340 -20.32 -19.46 0.66
CA PHE A 340 -20.67 -18.15 1.21
C PHE A 340 -22.00 -18.21 1.98
N GLY A 341 -22.23 -17.22 2.85
CA GLY A 341 -23.50 -17.09 3.55
C GLY A 341 -24.68 -16.94 2.58
N PRO A 342 -25.89 -17.36 2.98
CA PRO A 342 -27.06 -17.46 2.10
C PRO A 342 -27.52 -16.12 1.51
N THR A 343 -27.12 -15.00 2.10
CA THR A 343 -27.45 -13.64 1.63
C THR A 343 -26.47 -13.09 0.60
N LYS A 344 -25.34 -13.78 0.34
CA LYS A 344 -24.31 -13.31 -0.58
C LYS A 344 -24.45 -13.95 -1.96
N THR A 345 -24.55 -13.11 -2.99
CA THR A 345 -24.65 -13.53 -4.40
C THR A 345 -23.30 -13.53 -5.12
N THR A 346 -22.21 -13.18 -4.42
CA THR A 346 -20.87 -13.12 -5.00
C THR A 346 -20.28 -14.51 -5.28
N THR A 347 -19.22 -14.56 -6.06
CA THR A 347 -18.45 -15.77 -6.36
C THR A 347 -17.00 -15.60 -5.89
N ARG A 348 -16.23 -16.71 -5.77
CA ARG A 348 -14.80 -16.65 -5.47
C ARG A 348 -14.06 -15.71 -6.44
N GLN A 349 -14.35 -15.78 -7.75
CA GLN A 349 -13.77 -14.88 -8.74
C GLN A 349 -14.19 -13.43 -8.48
N GLY A 350 -15.46 -13.18 -8.18
CA GLY A 350 -15.93 -11.83 -7.85
C GLY A 350 -15.21 -11.22 -6.65
N VAL A 351 -14.90 -12.01 -5.62
CA VAL A 351 -14.09 -11.56 -4.48
C VAL A 351 -12.66 -11.20 -4.93
N MET A 352 -12.02 -12.07 -5.72
CA MET A 352 -10.68 -11.80 -6.26
C MET A 352 -10.66 -10.53 -7.12
N ASP A 353 -11.69 -10.32 -7.94
CA ASP A 353 -11.83 -9.12 -8.78
C ASP A 353 -11.94 -7.85 -7.94
N ARG A 354 -12.61 -7.91 -6.75
CA ARG A 354 -12.66 -6.78 -5.80
C ARG A 354 -11.28 -6.45 -5.21
N TYR A 355 -10.49 -7.46 -4.85
CA TYR A 355 -9.10 -7.21 -4.42
C TYR A 355 -8.25 -6.62 -5.55
N GLN A 356 -8.39 -7.13 -6.77
CA GLN A 356 -7.70 -6.54 -7.93
C GLN A 356 -8.16 -5.09 -8.20
N PHE A 357 -9.44 -4.80 -8.00
CA PHE A 357 -9.96 -3.43 -8.06
C PHE A 357 -9.24 -2.51 -7.07
N VAL A 358 -9.10 -2.93 -5.80
CA VAL A 358 -8.35 -2.20 -4.76
C VAL A 358 -6.92 -1.95 -5.21
N PHE A 359 -6.23 -2.98 -5.72
CA PHE A 359 -4.84 -2.91 -6.16
C PHE A 359 -4.57 -1.93 -7.30
N VAL A 360 -5.58 -1.62 -8.09
CA VAL A 360 -5.45 -0.71 -9.24
C VAL A 360 -5.99 0.69 -8.93
N ARG A 361 -6.99 0.81 -8.05
CA ARG A 361 -7.78 2.03 -7.88
C ARG A 361 -7.44 2.85 -6.64
N ASP A 362 -6.93 2.24 -5.55
CA ASP A 362 -6.61 3.01 -4.35
C ASP A 362 -5.44 3.95 -4.58
N ARG A 363 -5.74 5.23 -4.82
CA ARG A 363 -4.78 6.32 -4.92
C ARG A 363 -4.78 7.24 -3.70
N VAL A 364 -5.67 7.00 -2.74
CA VAL A 364 -5.92 7.92 -1.62
C VAL A 364 -5.49 7.35 -0.26
N GLY A 365 -5.12 6.04 -0.21
CA GLY A 365 -4.66 5.37 1.00
C GLY A 365 -5.75 5.30 2.07
N ARG A 366 -6.99 5.03 1.64
CA ARG A 366 -8.16 4.83 2.50
C ARG A 366 -8.68 3.40 2.47
N LEU A 367 -8.03 2.52 1.72
CA LEU A 367 -8.25 1.08 1.79
C LEU A 367 -7.09 0.42 2.55
N ALA A 368 -7.33 -0.70 3.23
CA ALA A 368 -6.28 -1.43 3.92
C ALA A 368 -5.23 -1.95 2.93
N ASP A 369 -3.97 -1.97 3.35
CA ASP A 369 -2.86 -2.48 2.51
C ASP A 369 -2.95 -4.00 2.41
N ALA A 370 -3.70 -4.48 1.44
CA ALA A 370 -3.85 -5.90 1.15
C ALA A 370 -2.73 -6.38 0.23
N GLN A 371 -2.09 -7.50 0.60
CA GLN A 371 -1.10 -8.20 -0.21
C GLN A 371 -1.63 -9.60 -0.54
N GLU A 372 -1.59 -9.98 -1.81
CA GLU A 372 -1.98 -11.31 -2.26
C GLU A 372 -0.80 -12.27 -2.20
N PHE A 373 -0.98 -13.44 -1.62
CA PHE A 373 0.02 -14.50 -1.55
C PHE A 373 -0.51 -15.81 -2.11
N GLU A 374 0.37 -16.51 -2.81
CA GLU A 374 0.12 -17.85 -3.34
C GLU A 374 1.12 -18.84 -2.75
N SER A 375 0.63 -20.05 -2.45
CA SER A 375 1.45 -21.19 -2.04
C SER A 375 2.34 -20.91 -0.81
N LEU A 376 1.74 -20.32 0.24
CA LEU A 376 2.37 -20.15 1.54
C LEU A 376 2.45 -21.49 2.27
N GLU A 377 3.49 -21.66 3.06
CA GLU A 377 3.73 -22.86 3.85
C GLU A 377 4.17 -22.46 5.26
N PHE A 378 3.50 -23.03 6.29
CA PHE A 378 3.75 -22.73 7.69
C PHE A 378 3.85 -24.00 8.53
N PRO A 379 4.61 -24.04 9.63
CA PRO A 379 4.60 -25.15 10.56
C PRO A 379 3.20 -25.33 11.19
N VAL A 380 2.71 -26.56 11.27
CA VAL A 380 1.36 -26.86 11.78
C VAL A 380 1.21 -26.53 13.27
N ASP A 381 2.29 -26.66 14.05
CA ASP A 381 2.35 -26.36 15.48
C ASP A 381 2.19 -24.86 15.81
N ARG A 382 2.22 -24.00 14.79
CA ARG A 382 1.98 -22.55 14.92
C ARG A 382 0.52 -22.16 14.82
N PHE A 383 -0.38 -23.09 14.59
CA PHE A 383 -1.81 -22.85 14.53
C PHE A 383 -2.51 -23.35 15.79
N SER A 384 -3.51 -22.59 16.27
CA SER A 384 -4.42 -23.11 17.29
C SER A 384 -5.28 -24.25 16.70
N THR A 385 -5.68 -25.22 17.54
CA THR A 385 -6.55 -26.32 17.10
C THR A 385 -7.89 -25.80 16.58
N GLU A 386 -8.43 -24.76 17.22
CA GLU A 386 -9.66 -24.10 16.81
C GLU A 386 -9.54 -23.53 15.39
N LEU A 387 -8.47 -22.75 15.13
CA LEU A 387 -8.21 -22.16 13.81
C LEU A 387 -8.05 -23.24 12.73
N LEU A 388 -7.28 -24.30 12.99
CA LEU A 388 -7.13 -25.39 12.02
C LEU A 388 -8.48 -26.04 11.68
N THR A 389 -9.30 -26.29 12.70
CA THR A 389 -10.63 -26.85 12.51
C THR A 389 -11.50 -25.95 11.63
N HIS A 390 -11.49 -24.64 11.87
CA HIS A 390 -12.20 -23.65 11.04
C HIS A 390 -11.69 -23.65 9.60
N LEU A 391 -10.38 -23.55 9.40
CA LEU A 391 -9.79 -23.46 8.06
C LEU A 391 -10.04 -24.73 7.22
N LEU A 392 -9.92 -25.92 7.84
CA LEU A 392 -10.15 -27.19 7.14
C LEU A 392 -11.63 -27.43 6.84
N ARG A 393 -12.56 -26.87 7.64
CA ARG A 393 -13.99 -26.93 7.39
C ARG A 393 -14.43 -25.96 6.28
N ASP A 394 -13.99 -24.70 6.36
CA ASP A 394 -14.54 -23.59 5.55
C ASP A 394 -13.72 -23.25 4.32
N CYS A 395 -12.45 -23.68 4.27
CA CYS A 395 -11.48 -23.31 3.23
C CYS A 395 -10.68 -24.52 2.70
N ALA A 396 -11.27 -25.72 2.70
CA ALA A 396 -10.60 -26.98 2.34
C ALA A 396 -10.01 -26.99 0.91
N ARG A 397 -10.58 -26.20 -0.02
CA ARG A 397 -10.04 -26.03 -1.38
C ARG A 397 -8.75 -25.23 -1.41
N THR A 398 -8.50 -24.40 -0.39
CA THR A 398 -7.37 -23.47 -0.34
C THR A 398 -6.35 -23.87 0.71
N VAL A 399 -6.79 -24.52 1.81
CA VAL A 399 -5.92 -24.90 2.94
C VAL A 399 -5.88 -26.41 3.05
N ARG A 400 -4.67 -26.95 3.18
CA ARG A 400 -4.46 -28.38 3.47
C ARG A 400 -3.31 -28.55 4.44
N ILE A 401 -3.31 -29.67 5.14
CA ILE A 401 -2.15 -30.12 5.91
C ILE A 401 -1.35 -31.13 5.05
N ASP A 402 -0.07 -30.87 4.92
CA ASP A 402 0.89 -31.77 4.29
C ASP A 402 2.00 -32.08 5.31
N ARG A 403 1.95 -33.29 5.89
CA ARG A 403 2.83 -33.74 6.99
C ARG A 403 2.75 -32.80 8.20
N ASP A 404 3.83 -32.08 8.49
CA ASP A 404 3.97 -31.11 9.59
C ASP A 404 3.75 -29.66 9.14
N ARG A 405 3.19 -29.45 7.94
CA ARG A 405 2.98 -28.13 7.33
C ARG A 405 1.54 -27.86 7.00
N VAL A 406 1.13 -26.63 7.21
CA VAL A 406 -0.11 -26.08 6.67
C VAL A 406 0.24 -25.36 5.38
N VAL A 407 -0.32 -25.82 4.25
CA VAL A 407 -0.17 -25.19 2.94
C VAL A 407 -1.41 -24.38 2.66
N VAL A 408 -1.21 -23.08 2.39
CA VAL A 408 -2.26 -22.12 2.01
C VAL A 408 -2.02 -21.72 0.57
N HIS A 409 -2.86 -22.22 -0.34
CA HIS A 409 -2.68 -22.00 -1.78
C HIS A 409 -2.94 -20.56 -2.21
N HIS A 410 -3.81 -19.86 -1.49
CA HIS A 410 -4.13 -18.46 -1.78
C HIS A 410 -4.61 -17.75 -0.50
N ALA A 411 -4.04 -16.60 -0.20
CA ALA A 411 -4.45 -15.74 0.90
C ALA A 411 -4.19 -14.27 0.58
N TYR A 412 -4.99 -13.40 1.20
CA TYR A 412 -4.66 -11.99 1.34
C TYR A 412 -4.13 -11.74 2.74
N THR A 413 -3.17 -10.84 2.86
CA THR A 413 -2.68 -10.36 4.16
C THR A 413 -2.88 -8.86 4.24
N GLU A 414 -3.27 -8.39 5.42
CA GLU A 414 -3.46 -6.98 5.70
C GLU A 414 -2.81 -6.62 7.03
N ARG A 415 -2.48 -5.34 7.21
CA ARG A 415 -2.10 -4.84 8.52
C ARG A 415 -3.32 -4.86 9.43
N ARG A 416 -3.13 -5.34 10.67
CA ARG A 416 -4.20 -5.31 11.68
C ARG A 416 -4.60 -3.87 11.99
N VAL A 417 -5.90 -3.60 11.97
CA VAL A 417 -6.52 -2.35 12.39
C VAL A 417 -7.57 -2.64 13.47
N THR A 418 -7.91 -1.65 14.27
CA THR A 418 -9.00 -1.78 15.23
C THR A 418 -10.31 -1.42 14.53
N PRO A 419 -11.30 -2.33 14.42
CA PRO A 419 -12.60 -2.01 13.85
C PRO A 419 -13.19 -0.75 14.48
N LEU A 420 -13.72 0.17 13.67
CA LEU A 420 -14.15 1.48 14.13
C LEU A 420 -15.28 1.37 15.17
N ASN A 421 -16.22 0.45 14.97
CA ASN A 421 -17.29 0.20 15.95
C ASN A 421 -16.76 -0.26 17.33
N LEU A 422 -15.66 -1.03 17.37
CA LEU A 422 -15.00 -1.44 18.60
C LEU A 422 -14.16 -0.31 19.18
N PHE A 423 -13.44 0.43 18.34
CA PHE A 423 -12.66 1.58 18.76
C PHE A 423 -13.52 2.62 19.48
N LEU A 424 -14.67 2.98 18.92
CA LEU A 424 -15.58 3.96 19.49
C LEU A 424 -16.17 3.57 20.86
N ARG A 425 -16.20 2.26 21.21
CA ARG A 425 -16.66 1.79 22.51
C ARG A 425 -15.65 2.02 23.64
N HIS A 426 -14.36 2.08 23.30
CA HIS A 426 -13.26 2.08 24.28
C HIS A 426 -12.40 3.34 24.24
N ALA A 427 -12.51 4.15 23.18
CA ALA A 427 -11.74 5.37 23.02
C ALA A 427 -12.23 6.48 23.96
N ASP A 428 -11.33 7.35 24.35
CA ASP A 428 -11.71 8.60 25.02
C ASP A 428 -12.53 9.50 24.07
N PRO A 429 -13.33 10.44 24.61
CA PRO A 429 -14.23 11.26 23.80
C PRO A 429 -13.54 12.08 22.70
N ALA A 430 -12.31 12.54 22.91
CA ALA A 430 -11.57 13.32 21.91
C ALA A 430 -11.11 12.45 20.76
N SER A 431 -10.51 11.30 21.05
CA SER A 431 -10.09 10.30 20.07
C SER A 431 -11.28 9.72 19.29
N ALA A 432 -12.41 9.44 19.96
CA ALA A 432 -13.63 8.99 19.31
C ALA A 432 -14.17 10.04 18.33
N ARG A 433 -14.18 11.31 18.72
CA ARG A 433 -14.60 12.43 17.86
C ARG A 433 -13.68 12.58 16.64
N GLU A 434 -12.35 12.53 16.82
CA GLU A 434 -11.39 12.59 15.69
C GLU A 434 -11.61 11.43 14.72
N ALA A 435 -11.79 10.21 15.24
CA ALA A 435 -12.02 9.03 14.40
C ALA A 435 -13.32 9.13 13.57
N VAL A 436 -14.41 9.63 14.15
CA VAL A 436 -15.69 9.84 13.45
C VAL A 436 -15.55 10.91 12.35
N LEU A 437 -14.81 11.98 12.61
CA LEU A 437 -14.54 13.00 11.59
C LEU A 437 -13.65 12.45 10.48
N ASP A 438 -12.63 11.65 10.81
CA ASP A 438 -11.77 11.05 9.79
C ASP A 438 -12.47 9.92 9.01
N TYR A 439 -13.51 9.30 9.59
CA TYR A 439 -14.38 8.37 8.88
C TYR A 439 -15.14 9.05 7.74
N GLY A 440 -15.74 10.21 7.98
CA GLY A 440 -16.36 11.01 6.94
C GLY A 440 -15.38 11.47 5.86
N ASN A 441 -14.15 11.86 6.26
CA ASN A 441 -13.07 12.15 5.32
C ASN A 441 -12.70 10.92 4.48
N ALA A 442 -12.66 9.71 5.08
CA ALA A 442 -12.35 8.49 4.35
C ALA A 442 -13.37 8.22 3.24
N ILE A 443 -14.66 8.38 3.52
CA ILE A 443 -15.73 8.24 2.52
C ILE A 443 -15.55 9.26 1.38
N LYS A 444 -15.28 10.53 1.72
CA LYS A 444 -15.07 11.60 0.73
C LYS A 444 -13.83 11.37 -0.13
N ASP A 445 -12.72 10.95 0.50
CA ASP A 445 -11.48 10.63 -0.20
C ASP A 445 -11.67 9.48 -1.19
N LEU A 446 -12.39 8.41 -0.78
CA LEU A 446 -12.71 7.27 -1.65
C LEU A 446 -13.63 7.67 -2.80
N ALA A 447 -14.69 8.43 -2.52
CA ALA A 447 -15.59 8.96 -3.56
C ALA A 447 -14.81 9.80 -4.59
N GLY A 448 -13.90 10.67 -4.12
CA GLY A 448 -13.01 11.47 -4.98
C GLY A 448 -12.02 10.63 -5.81
N ALA A 449 -11.81 9.37 -5.43
CA ALA A 449 -10.99 8.41 -6.17
C ALA A 449 -11.82 7.48 -7.09
N ASP A 450 -13.10 7.78 -7.31
CA ASP A 450 -14.04 6.94 -8.04
C ASP A 450 -14.33 5.59 -7.34
N ILE A 451 -14.26 5.56 -6.01
CA ILE A 451 -14.54 4.36 -5.22
C ILE A 451 -15.75 4.61 -4.34
N PHE A 452 -16.78 3.79 -4.52
CA PHE A 452 -17.94 3.71 -3.65
C PHE A 452 -17.85 2.43 -2.82
N THR A 453 -17.93 2.55 -1.49
CA THR A 453 -17.69 1.41 -0.60
C THR A 453 -18.87 0.46 -0.46
N GLY A 454 -20.05 0.83 -1.00
CA GLY A 454 -21.29 0.06 -0.87
C GLY A 454 -21.79 0.08 0.57
N ASP A 455 -21.32 -0.84 1.38
CA ASP A 455 -21.69 -0.95 2.78
C ASP A 455 -20.81 -0.06 3.67
N MET A 456 -21.31 1.14 3.99
CA MET A 456 -20.62 2.14 4.84
C MET A 456 -20.87 1.93 6.35
N LEU A 457 -20.97 0.69 6.82
CA LEU A 457 -21.08 0.42 8.25
C LEU A 457 -19.75 0.66 8.99
N LEU A 458 -19.84 1.13 10.23
CA LEU A 458 -18.67 1.36 11.08
C LEU A 458 -17.77 0.13 11.24
N LYS A 459 -18.33 -1.08 11.20
CA LYS A 459 -17.58 -2.34 11.31
C LYS A 459 -16.73 -2.66 10.09
N ASN A 460 -16.96 -2.01 8.95
CA ASN A 460 -16.22 -2.21 7.70
C ASN A 460 -15.05 -1.24 7.56
N PHE A 461 -14.92 -0.32 8.52
CA PHE A 461 -13.81 0.61 8.65
C PHE A 461 -12.99 0.31 9.89
N GLY A 462 -11.71 0.64 9.86
CA GLY A 462 -10.81 0.42 10.98
C GLY A 462 -9.92 1.63 11.24
N VAL A 463 -9.56 1.79 12.50
CA VAL A 463 -8.64 2.85 12.96
C VAL A 463 -7.24 2.29 12.99
N THR A 464 -6.33 2.93 12.26
CA THR A 464 -4.90 2.61 12.31
C THR A 464 -4.26 3.14 13.60
N ARG A 465 -3.05 2.66 13.94
CA ARG A 465 -2.29 3.16 15.10
C ARG A 465 -2.05 4.69 15.10
N HIS A 466 -2.13 5.34 13.94
CA HIS A 466 -1.95 6.78 13.77
C HIS A 466 -3.28 7.56 13.81
N GLY A 467 -4.38 6.89 14.17
CA GLY A 467 -5.71 7.49 14.23
C GLY A 467 -6.39 7.70 12.87
N ARG A 468 -5.79 7.20 11.77
CA ARG A 468 -6.39 7.31 10.42
C ARG A 468 -7.43 6.22 10.23
N VAL A 469 -8.58 6.58 9.69
CA VAL A 469 -9.66 5.64 9.36
C VAL A 469 -9.51 5.16 7.93
N ILE A 470 -9.59 3.83 7.75
CA ILE A 470 -9.49 3.16 6.45
C ILE A 470 -10.59 2.09 6.33
N CYS A 471 -11.06 1.85 5.11
CA CYS A 471 -11.95 0.73 4.81
C CYS A 471 -11.13 -0.55 4.63
N TYR A 472 -11.59 -1.68 5.19
CA TYR A 472 -10.94 -2.99 5.08
C TYR A 472 -11.88 -4.11 4.62
N ASP A 473 -13.15 -3.80 4.37
CA ASP A 473 -14.11 -4.73 3.75
C ASP A 473 -14.38 -4.31 2.30
N TYR A 474 -14.14 -5.25 1.38
CA TYR A 474 -14.16 -4.97 -0.06
C TYR A 474 -15.31 -5.65 -0.79
N ASP A 475 -16.19 -6.35 -0.07
CA ASP A 475 -17.23 -7.19 -0.66
C ASP A 475 -18.16 -6.44 -1.62
N GLU A 476 -18.40 -5.15 -1.37
CA GLU A 476 -19.38 -4.33 -2.08
C GLU A 476 -18.78 -3.09 -2.77
N LEU A 477 -17.45 -3.05 -2.94
CA LEU A 477 -16.81 -1.95 -3.65
C LEU A 477 -17.30 -1.86 -5.11
N ALA A 478 -17.57 -0.64 -5.54
CA ALA A 478 -17.94 -0.32 -6.92
C ALA A 478 -17.25 0.96 -7.40
N LEU A 479 -17.28 1.23 -8.71
CA LEU A 479 -16.97 2.57 -9.18
C LEU A 479 -18.12 3.51 -8.81
N LEU A 480 -17.80 4.68 -8.26
CA LEU A 480 -18.82 5.69 -8.01
C LEU A 480 -19.52 6.10 -9.31
N THR A 481 -18.77 6.13 -10.42
CA THR A 481 -19.32 6.44 -11.75
C THR A 481 -20.29 5.39 -12.28
N ASP A 482 -20.26 4.15 -11.78
CA ASP A 482 -21.22 3.09 -12.12
C ASP A 482 -22.46 3.11 -11.22
N CYS A 483 -22.42 3.86 -10.10
CA CYS A 483 -23.55 3.97 -9.19
C CYS A 483 -24.67 4.85 -9.76
N HIS A 484 -25.92 4.46 -9.48
CA HIS A 484 -27.10 5.23 -9.81
C HIS A 484 -27.58 6.00 -8.58
N ILE A 485 -27.18 7.26 -8.47
CA ILE A 485 -27.55 8.11 -7.35
C ILE A 485 -28.99 8.58 -7.52
N ARG A 486 -29.89 8.05 -6.67
CA ARG A 486 -31.34 8.23 -6.77
C ARG A 486 -31.92 8.83 -5.48
N ARG A 487 -33.09 9.45 -5.60
CA ARG A 487 -33.97 9.74 -4.46
C ARG A 487 -34.94 8.61 -4.25
N ILE A 488 -35.30 8.39 -3.00
CA ILE A 488 -36.43 7.52 -2.67
C ILE A 488 -37.69 8.17 -3.25
N PRO A 489 -38.46 7.48 -4.11
CA PRO A 489 -39.71 8.03 -4.60
C PRO A 489 -40.69 8.21 -3.42
N PRO A 490 -41.54 9.25 -3.41
CA PRO A 490 -42.56 9.36 -2.39
C PRO A 490 -43.54 8.19 -2.52
N PRO A 491 -44.05 7.64 -1.39
CA PRO A 491 -45.06 6.57 -1.42
C PRO A 491 -46.33 7.07 -2.11
N ALA A 492 -46.97 6.21 -2.89
CA ALA A 492 -48.22 6.55 -3.59
C ALA A 492 -49.45 6.54 -2.66
N ASP A 493 -49.39 5.72 -1.59
CA ASP A 493 -50.45 5.60 -0.60
C ASP A 493 -49.90 5.20 0.79
N ILE A 494 -50.82 5.08 1.77
CA ILE A 494 -50.47 4.74 3.16
C ILE A 494 -49.97 3.28 3.28
N ASP A 495 -50.39 2.38 2.41
CA ASP A 495 -49.98 0.97 2.46
C ASP A 495 -48.50 0.85 2.00
N GLU A 496 -48.10 1.61 1.00
CA GLU A 496 -46.68 1.73 0.61
C GLU A 496 -45.85 2.39 1.70
N GLU A 497 -46.35 3.46 2.35
CA GLU A 497 -45.65 4.16 3.44
C GLU A 497 -45.44 3.24 4.66
N MET A 498 -46.36 2.32 4.94
CA MET A 498 -46.30 1.37 6.04
C MET A 498 -45.61 0.04 5.68
N SER A 499 -45.19 -0.14 4.43
CA SER A 499 -44.58 -1.38 3.96
C SER A 499 -43.20 -1.59 4.61
N ALA A 500 -42.95 -2.81 5.07
CA ALA A 500 -41.64 -3.25 5.54
C ALA A 500 -40.66 -3.59 4.37
N GLU A 501 -41.19 -3.70 3.16
CA GLU A 501 -40.42 -3.97 1.94
C GLU A 501 -40.38 -2.74 1.05
N PRO A 502 -39.31 -2.55 0.26
CA PRO A 502 -39.24 -1.44 -0.69
C PRO A 502 -40.42 -1.48 -1.67
N TYR A 503 -41.22 -0.42 -1.70
CA TYR A 503 -42.37 -0.26 -2.60
C TYR A 503 -41.95 0.22 -4.02
N PHE A 504 -40.66 0.30 -4.28
CA PHE A 504 -40.09 0.67 -5.57
C PHE A 504 -38.97 -0.29 -5.98
N TYR A 505 -38.71 -0.36 -7.27
CA TYR A 505 -37.66 -1.22 -7.79
C TYR A 505 -36.28 -0.65 -7.43
N VAL A 506 -35.45 -1.49 -6.81
CA VAL A 506 -34.05 -1.22 -6.50
C VAL A 506 -33.15 -2.07 -7.41
N ALA A 507 -32.41 -1.42 -8.29
CA ALA A 507 -31.45 -2.06 -9.17
C ALA A 507 -30.10 -2.25 -8.48
N GLN A 508 -29.26 -3.11 -9.06
CA GLN A 508 -27.86 -3.21 -8.64
C GLN A 508 -27.18 -1.84 -8.82
N HIS A 509 -26.40 -1.42 -7.82
CA HIS A 509 -25.72 -0.12 -7.76
C HIS A 509 -26.65 1.10 -7.61
N ASP A 510 -27.94 0.94 -7.32
CA ASP A 510 -28.76 2.04 -6.86
C ASP A 510 -28.30 2.52 -5.49
N VAL A 511 -28.13 3.81 -5.32
CA VAL A 511 -27.65 4.44 -4.08
C VAL A 511 -28.63 5.54 -3.67
N PHE A 512 -29.10 5.46 -2.43
CA PHE A 512 -30.03 6.40 -1.81
C PHE A 512 -29.34 7.10 -0.64
N PRO A 513 -28.69 8.27 -0.83
CA PRO A 513 -27.95 8.96 0.23
C PRO A 513 -28.80 9.32 1.45
N GLU A 514 -30.12 9.44 1.29
CA GLU A 514 -31.07 9.72 2.37
C GLU A 514 -31.08 8.60 3.43
N GLU A 515 -30.85 7.33 3.04
CA GLU A 515 -30.78 6.20 3.94
C GLU A 515 -29.51 6.18 4.81
N PHE A 516 -28.46 6.88 4.40
CA PHE A 516 -27.20 6.91 5.14
C PHE A 516 -27.36 7.46 6.56
N HIS A 517 -28.38 8.29 6.79
CA HIS A 517 -28.70 8.81 8.11
C HIS A 517 -28.96 7.71 9.16
N ALA A 518 -29.44 6.56 8.74
CA ALA A 518 -29.88 5.49 9.64
C ALA A 518 -28.69 4.72 10.26
N PHE A 519 -27.52 4.63 9.58
CA PHE A 519 -26.46 3.69 9.94
C PHE A 519 -25.02 4.25 9.96
N LEU A 520 -24.79 5.50 9.51
CA LEU A 520 -23.44 6.04 9.42
C LEU A 520 -22.76 6.21 10.79
N VAL A 521 -23.46 6.78 11.76
CA VAL A 521 -22.89 7.04 13.10
C VAL A 521 -23.89 6.75 14.21
N PRO A 522 -23.42 6.32 15.40
CA PRO A 522 -24.27 6.17 16.57
C PRO A 522 -24.90 7.50 16.99
N PRO A 523 -26.02 7.46 17.74
CA PRO A 523 -26.67 8.66 18.24
C PRO A 523 -25.82 9.43 19.25
N GLY A 524 -26.19 10.69 19.54
CA GLY A 524 -25.54 11.53 20.52
C GLY A 524 -24.47 12.47 19.95
N ALA A 525 -23.53 12.89 20.77
CA ALA A 525 -22.54 13.90 20.41
C ALA A 525 -21.64 13.52 19.21
N LEU A 526 -21.39 12.24 18.99
CA LEU A 526 -20.61 11.75 17.84
C LEU A 526 -21.38 11.96 16.54
N ARG A 527 -22.70 11.74 16.55
CA ARG A 527 -23.57 11.98 15.40
C ARG A 527 -23.59 13.46 15.04
N ASP A 528 -23.75 14.32 16.05
CA ASP A 528 -23.80 15.78 15.83
C ASP A 528 -22.46 16.28 15.28
N ALA A 529 -21.35 15.76 15.79
CA ALA A 529 -20.02 16.08 15.27
C ALA A 529 -19.84 15.65 13.81
N PHE A 530 -20.32 14.45 13.46
CA PHE A 530 -20.26 13.94 12.09
C PHE A 530 -21.14 14.77 11.15
N LEU A 531 -22.40 14.98 11.48
CA LEU A 531 -23.33 15.75 10.65
C LEU A 531 -22.91 17.21 10.46
N GLY A 532 -22.32 17.82 11.51
CA GLY A 532 -21.78 19.18 11.42
C GLY A 532 -20.63 19.33 10.43
N ALA A 533 -19.83 18.27 10.20
CA ALA A 533 -18.69 18.28 9.30
C ALA A 533 -18.96 17.61 7.94
N HIS A 534 -19.88 16.64 7.92
CA HIS A 534 -20.10 15.73 6.79
C HIS A 534 -21.59 15.52 6.45
N GLY A 535 -22.47 16.44 6.86
CA GLY A 535 -23.90 16.37 6.55
C GLY A 535 -24.19 16.37 5.03
N ASP A 536 -23.26 16.89 4.23
CA ASP A 536 -23.30 16.84 2.77
C ASP A 536 -23.27 15.41 2.21
N LEU A 537 -22.74 14.43 2.93
CA LEU A 537 -22.79 13.00 2.52
C LEU A 537 -24.23 12.46 2.44
N LEU A 538 -25.18 13.10 3.12
CA LEU A 538 -26.60 12.74 3.06
C LEU A 538 -27.33 13.41 1.89
N ASP A 539 -26.66 14.35 1.18
CA ASP A 539 -27.24 15.06 0.05
C ASP A 539 -26.90 14.37 -1.27
N ILE A 540 -27.92 14.07 -2.04
CA ILE A 540 -27.80 13.52 -3.40
C ILE A 540 -26.97 14.45 -4.30
N GLY A 541 -27.04 15.77 -4.08
CA GLY A 541 -26.29 16.77 -4.83
C GLY A 541 -24.80 16.59 -4.71
N TYR A 542 -24.28 16.31 -3.50
CA TYR A 542 -22.86 16.03 -3.26
C TYR A 542 -22.36 14.87 -4.12
N TRP A 543 -23.06 13.73 -4.07
CA TRP A 543 -22.64 12.52 -4.79
C TRP A 543 -22.67 12.70 -6.31
N ARG A 544 -23.71 13.36 -6.83
CA ARG A 544 -23.82 13.66 -8.26
C ARG A 544 -22.74 14.64 -8.73
N ASP A 545 -22.40 15.64 -7.91
CA ASP A 545 -21.33 16.59 -8.22
C ASP A 545 -19.96 15.90 -8.28
N VAL A 546 -19.62 15.06 -7.28
CA VAL A 546 -18.38 14.26 -7.27
C VAL A 546 -18.35 13.33 -8.49
N GLN A 547 -19.44 12.63 -8.78
CA GLN A 547 -19.56 11.73 -9.93
C GLN A 547 -19.36 12.47 -11.26
N ALA A 548 -19.92 13.67 -11.41
CA ALA A 548 -19.75 14.49 -12.60
C ALA A 548 -18.30 14.95 -12.80
N LYS A 549 -17.63 15.38 -11.73
CA LYS A 549 -16.20 15.77 -11.76
C LYS A 549 -15.32 14.60 -12.17
N VAL A 550 -15.55 13.42 -11.57
CA VAL A 550 -14.79 12.21 -11.91
C VAL A 550 -15.03 11.79 -13.37
N ARG A 551 -16.27 11.82 -13.85
CA ARG A 551 -16.60 11.55 -15.27
C ARG A 551 -15.96 12.55 -16.24
N ALA A 552 -15.76 13.79 -15.81
CA ALA A 552 -15.04 14.81 -16.57
C ALA A 552 -13.50 14.59 -16.57
N GLY A 553 -13.00 13.54 -15.90
CA GLY A 553 -11.57 13.24 -15.77
C GLY A 553 -10.84 14.15 -14.77
N GLU A 554 -11.56 14.83 -13.89
CA GLU A 554 -10.94 15.63 -12.84
C GLU A 554 -10.33 14.73 -11.78
N VAL A 555 -9.04 14.91 -11.52
CA VAL A 555 -8.36 14.26 -10.41
C VAL A 555 -8.54 15.13 -9.17
N LEU A 556 -9.39 14.69 -8.24
CA LEU A 556 -9.65 15.45 -7.02
C LEU A 556 -8.44 15.43 -6.08
N ASP A 557 -8.29 16.52 -5.30
CA ASP A 557 -7.21 16.66 -4.33
C ASP A 557 -7.48 15.80 -3.09
N VAL A 558 -6.49 15.01 -2.69
CA VAL A 558 -6.50 14.25 -1.44
C VAL A 558 -5.21 14.53 -0.68
N PHE A 559 -5.36 14.99 0.56
CA PHE A 559 -4.23 15.33 1.42
C PHE A 559 -4.05 14.26 2.49
N PRO A 560 -2.89 13.54 2.52
CA PRO A 560 -2.64 12.49 3.51
C PRO A 560 -2.25 13.03 4.90
N TYR A 561 -2.29 14.33 5.10
CA TYR A 561 -1.88 15.01 6.33
C TYR A 561 -2.97 15.95 6.83
N ARG A 562 -2.93 16.25 8.13
CA ARG A 562 -3.94 17.06 8.83
C ARG A 562 -3.92 18.50 8.30
N PRO A 563 -5.08 19.20 8.27
CA PRO A 563 -5.16 20.61 7.87
C PRO A 563 -4.23 21.53 8.67
N SER A 564 -3.98 21.23 9.96
CA SER A 564 -3.07 21.99 10.83
C SER A 564 -1.60 21.95 10.41
N ARG A 565 -1.22 21.03 9.52
CA ARG A 565 0.15 20.92 8.96
C ARG A 565 0.29 21.63 7.62
N ARG A 566 -0.83 22.07 7.04
CA ARG A 566 -0.80 22.81 5.79
C ARG A 566 -0.45 24.27 6.05
N LEU A 567 0.37 24.81 5.15
CA LEU A 567 0.66 26.24 5.16
C LEU A 567 -0.60 27.02 4.80
N ALA A 568 -0.86 28.10 5.55
CA ALA A 568 -1.96 29.00 5.20
C ALA A 568 -1.70 29.58 3.79
N ARG A 569 -2.61 29.31 2.87
CA ARG A 569 -2.52 29.92 1.53
C ARG A 569 -3.02 31.35 1.64
N THR A 570 -2.19 32.32 1.31
CA THR A 570 -2.65 33.68 1.05
C THR A 570 -3.53 33.63 -0.21
N PRO A 571 -4.77 34.15 -0.17
CA PRO A 571 -5.74 34.08 -1.27
C PRO A 571 -5.21 34.65 -2.57
#